data_e8643e714287d66d6ec761911c590ef0
#
_entry.id   e8643e714287d66d6ec761911c590ef0
#
_cell.length_a   1.000
_cell.length_b   1.000
_cell.length_c   1.000
_cell.angle_alpha   90.00
_cell.angle_beta   90.00
_cell.angle_gamma   90.00
#
_symmetry.space_group_name_H-M   'P 1'
#
loop_
_entity.id
_entity.type
_entity.pdbx_description
1 polymer ?
#
loop_
_entity_poly.entity_id
_entity_poly.type
_entity_poly.pdbx_seq_one_letter_code
_entity_poly.pdbx_strand_id
1 'polypeptide(L)'
;MIESISFNNVNPKVFDDAPVGASSMVWNRSVTFHKGKSYLIEAGSGTGKSSFCSFLCGLRSDFTGDIVYNFSSDVAMSHKNCDFVPLRRESIAVMFQDLKLFPELTAIDNVMLKSRLTGYTTEKEIKDMLIRLGLGDRLGVPCCRLSFGQQQRVAFVRAMSQPCDFILLDEPVSHLDVVNSGIMSDILRERQQKDGVGVIVTSIGYRMLYEYDKIMNL
;
A
#
# COMPACT_ATOMS: atom_id res chain seq x y z
N MET A 1 -9.18 15.16 -2.64
CA MET A 1 -8.71 14.36 -1.49
C MET A 1 -9.73 13.26 -1.28
N ILE A 2 -9.30 11.99 -1.17
CA ILE A 2 -10.18 10.85 -0.89
C ILE A 2 -10.40 10.76 0.62
N GLU A 3 -11.65 10.77 1.07
CA GLU A 3 -12.03 10.63 2.48
C GLU A 3 -12.34 9.19 2.86
N SER A 4 -12.90 8.43 1.92
CA SER A 4 -13.13 7.00 2.14
C SER A 4 -13.20 6.21 0.84
N ILE A 5 -12.94 4.90 0.94
CA ILE A 5 -13.06 3.95 -0.16
C ILE A 5 -14.02 2.85 0.30
N SER A 6 -15.13 2.67 -0.42
CA SER A 6 -16.18 1.71 -0.09
C SER A 6 -16.21 0.57 -1.09
N PHE A 7 -16.13 -0.65 -0.60
CA PHE A 7 -16.36 -1.88 -1.34
C PHE A 7 -17.82 -2.29 -1.16
N ASN A 8 -18.58 -2.37 -2.24
CA ASN A 8 -20.00 -2.69 -2.23
C ASN A 8 -20.23 -4.02 -2.96
N ASN A 9 -20.32 -5.12 -2.20
CA ASN A 9 -20.53 -6.47 -2.71
C ASN A 9 -19.50 -6.87 -3.79
N VAL A 10 -18.24 -6.46 -3.59
CA VAL A 10 -17.16 -6.77 -4.53
C VAL A 10 -16.81 -8.25 -4.46
N ASN A 11 -16.83 -8.94 -5.61
CA ASN A 11 -16.37 -10.32 -5.76
C ASN A 11 -15.38 -10.40 -6.92
N PRO A 12 -14.12 -10.84 -6.70
CA PRO A 12 -13.18 -11.09 -7.80
C PRO A 12 -13.72 -12.18 -8.73
N LYS A 13 -13.70 -11.96 -10.04
CA LYS A 13 -14.20 -12.95 -11.02
C LYS A 13 -13.48 -14.30 -10.96
N VAL A 14 -12.24 -14.32 -10.47
CA VAL A 14 -11.50 -15.58 -10.25
C VAL A 14 -12.20 -16.51 -9.24
N PHE A 15 -13.17 -16.01 -8.48
CA PHE A 15 -13.95 -16.78 -7.51
C PHE A 15 -15.38 -17.09 -7.97
N ASP A 16 -15.75 -16.80 -9.20
CA ASP A 16 -17.11 -17.06 -9.71
C ASP A 16 -17.42 -18.57 -9.69
N ASP A 17 -16.43 -19.43 -9.97
CA ASP A 17 -16.57 -20.90 -9.96
C ASP A 17 -16.20 -21.56 -8.62
N ALA A 18 -15.53 -20.83 -7.73
CA ALA A 18 -15.11 -21.31 -6.42
C ALA A 18 -15.32 -20.20 -5.39
N PRO A 19 -16.51 -20.09 -4.80
CA PRO A 19 -16.83 -18.99 -3.91
C PRO A 19 -15.84 -18.91 -2.76
N VAL A 20 -15.29 -17.72 -2.55
CA VAL A 20 -14.47 -17.39 -1.39
C VAL A 20 -15.24 -17.82 -0.14
N GLY A 21 -14.56 -18.48 0.79
CA GLY A 21 -15.19 -19.03 1.98
C GLY A 21 -16.09 -18.00 2.67
N ALA A 22 -17.18 -18.48 3.26
CA ALA A 22 -18.21 -17.69 3.93
C ALA A 22 -17.67 -16.75 5.04
N SER A 23 -16.38 -16.85 5.36
CA SER A 23 -15.68 -16.11 6.41
C SER A 23 -15.08 -14.76 5.97
N SER A 24 -15.08 -14.42 4.67
CA SER A 24 -14.55 -13.12 4.23
C SER A 24 -15.35 -11.95 4.81
N MET A 25 -14.63 -10.98 5.36
CA MET A 25 -15.21 -9.73 5.86
C MET A 25 -15.18 -8.61 4.80
N VAL A 26 -14.62 -8.88 3.63
CA VAL A 26 -14.44 -7.91 2.53
C VAL A 26 -15.20 -8.35 1.28
N TRP A 27 -14.97 -9.59 0.80
CA TRP A 27 -15.62 -10.08 -0.41
C TRP A 27 -17.12 -10.34 -0.19
N ASN A 28 -17.93 -9.92 -1.15
CA ASN A 28 -19.39 -9.98 -1.09
C ASN A 28 -19.99 -9.29 0.16
N ARG A 29 -19.31 -8.26 0.65
CA ARG A 29 -19.73 -7.45 1.80
C ARG A 29 -19.71 -5.97 1.43
N SER A 30 -20.36 -5.15 2.27
CA SER A 30 -20.21 -3.70 2.24
C SER A 30 -19.23 -3.29 3.33
N VAL A 31 -18.06 -2.78 2.91
CA VAL A 31 -16.99 -2.36 3.82
C VAL A 31 -16.43 -1.03 3.37
N THR A 32 -16.17 -0.13 4.31
CA THR A 32 -15.61 1.19 4.03
C THR A 32 -14.30 1.39 4.79
N PHE A 33 -13.30 1.84 4.08
CA PHE A 33 -11.99 2.26 4.59
C PHE A 33 -11.98 3.78 4.67
N HIS A 34 -11.69 4.33 5.85
CA HIS A 34 -11.67 5.77 6.09
C HIS A 34 -10.25 6.30 6.17
N LYS A 35 -10.03 7.49 5.64
CA LYS A 35 -8.80 8.25 5.84
C LYS A 35 -8.55 8.45 7.33
N GLY A 36 -7.27 8.47 7.74
CA GLY A 36 -6.88 8.58 9.15
C GLY A 36 -7.05 7.29 9.99
N LYS A 37 -7.64 6.22 9.42
CA LYS A 37 -7.80 4.92 10.08
C LYS A 37 -6.82 3.89 9.56
N SER A 38 -6.54 2.88 10.37
CA SER A 38 -5.60 1.80 10.08
C SER A 38 -6.29 0.44 10.07
N TYR A 39 -6.02 -0.32 9.02
CA TYR A 39 -6.66 -1.60 8.74
C TYR A 39 -5.61 -2.67 8.48
N LEU A 40 -5.79 -3.84 9.11
CA LEU A 40 -5.07 -5.07 8.76
C LEU A 40 -6.01 -6.01 8.02
N ILE A 41 -5.60 -6.42 6.83
CA ILE A 41 -6.31 -7.43 6.02
C ILE A 41 -5.53 -8.74 6.13
N GLU A 42 -6.02 -9.66 6.92
CA GLU A 42 -5.44 -10.99 7.04
C GLU A 42 -6.01 -11.91 5.96
N ALA A 43 -5.13 -12.57 5.26
CA ALA A 43 -5.51 -13.37 4.10
C ALA A 43 -4.66 -14.62 4.02
N GLY A 44 -5.27 -15.76 3.85
CA GLY A 44 -4.56 -16.98 3.47
C GLY A 44 -4.00 -16.89 2.05
N SER A 45 -3.19 -17.88 1.67
CA SER A 45 -2.77 -18.00 0.27
C SER A 45 -4.00 -18.27 -0.63
N GLY A 46 -4.07 -17.56 -1.76
CA GLY A 46 -5.15 -17.75 -2.73
C GLY A 46 -6.49 -17.07 -2.40
N THR A 47 -6.62 -16.33 -1.29
CA THR A 47 -7.87 -15.65 -0.91
C THR A 47 -8.13 -14.32 -1.63
N GLY A 48 -7.29 -13.93 -2.62
CA GLY A 48 -7.51 -12.73 -3.43
C GLY A 48 -6.79 -11.47 -2.93
N LYS A 49 -5.79 -11.60 -2.09
CA LYS A 49 -5.01 -10.47 -1.53
C LYS A 49 -4.43 -9.55 -2.62
N SER A 50 -3.74 -10.12 -3.61
CA SER A 50 -3.20 -9.34 -4.75
C SER A 50 -4.31 -8.72 -5.61
N SER A 51 -5.49 -9.36 -5.67
CA SER A 51 -6.67 -8.79 -6.32
C SER A 51 -7.19 -7.58 -5.54
N PHE A 52 -7.29 -7.68 -4.21
CA PHE A 52 -7.69 -6.58 -3.34
C PHE A 52 -6.80 -5.35 -3.56
N CYS A 53 -5.48 -5.52 -3.48
CA CYS A 53 -4.52 -4.44 -3.72
C CYS A 53 -4.64 -3.84 -5.13
N SER A 54 -4.78 -4.70 -6.14
CA SER A 54 -4.88 -4.28 -7.55
C SER A 54 -6.19 -3.56 -7.85
N PHE A 55 -7.31 -4.00 -7.27
CA PHE A 55 -8.60 -3.33 -7.44
C PHE A 55 -8.61 -1.97 -6.77
N LEU A 56 -8.12 -1.88 -5.53
CA LEU A 56 -8.09 -0.64 -4.76
C LEU A 56 -7.31 0.47 -5.46
N CYS A 57 -6.23 0.15 -6.16
CA CYS A 57 -5.43 1.14 -6.91
C CYS A 57 -5.73 1.19 -8.42
N GLY A 58 -6.79 0.50 -8.88
CA GLY A 58 -7.26 0.54 -10.26
C GLY A 58 -6.31 -0.07 -11.30
N LEU A 59 -5.53 -1.10 -10.90
CA LEU A 59 -4.71 -1.88 -11.84
C LEU A 59 -5.49 -3.04 -12.47
N ARG A 60 -6.56 -3.47 -11.82
CA ARG A 60 -7.49 -4.51 -12.31
C ARG A 60 -8.92 -4.08 -12.06
N SER A 61 -9.85 -4.59 -12.88
CA SER A 61 -11.29 -4.32 -12.80
C SER A 61 -12.14 -5.58 -13.03
N ASP A 62 -11.53 -6.76 -12.94
CA ASP A 62 -12.19 -8.05 -13.12
C ASP A 62 -12.86 -8.53 -11.83
N PHE A 63 -13.87 -7.77 -11.41
CA PHE A 63 -14.74 -8.06 -10.27
C PHE A 63 -16.20 -7.72 -10.58
N THR A 64 -17.12 -8.25 -9.78
CA THR A 64 -18.52 -7.82 -9.70
C THR A 64 -18.71 -6.91 -8.49
N GLY A 65 -19.88 -6.24 -8.40
CA GLY A 65 -20.08 -5.20 -7.39
C GLY A 65 -19.47 -3.86 -7.80
N ASP A 66 -19.18 -3.00 -6.84
CA ASP A 66 -18.58 -1.70 -7.10
C ASP A 66 -17.61 -1.26 -6.00
N ILE A 67 -16.60 -0.51 -6.38
CA ILE A 67 -15.70 0.20 -5.46
C ILE A 67 -15.94 1.69 -5.68
N VAL A 68 -16.28 2.41 -4.62
CA VAL A 68 -16.61 3.83 -4.67
C VAL A 68 -15.58 4.62 -3.87
N TYR A 69 -15.02 5.63 -4.51
CA TYR A 69 -14.11 6.61 -3.90
C TYR A 69 -14.90 7.87 -3.54
N ASN A 70 -14.97 8.18 -2.25
CA ASN A 70 -15.68 9.36 -1.74
C ASN A 70 -14.66 10.47 -1.48
N PHE A 71 -14.89 11.63 -2.06
CA PHE A 71 -13.99 12.77 -1.99
C PHE A 71 -14.54 13.84 -1.01
N SER A 72 -13.64 14.66 -0.45
CA SER A 72 -13.97 15.77 0.45
C SER A 72 -14.87 16.85 -0.16
N SER A 73 -15.09 16.82 -1.47
CA SER A 73 -16.01 17.69 -2.22
C SER A 73 -17.43 17.13 -2.32
N ASP A 74 -17.81 16.16 -1.49
CA ASP A 74 -19.09 15.42 -1.55
C ASP A 74 -19.33 14.71 -2.90
N VAL A 75 -18.24 14.46 -3.65
CA VAL A 75 -18.27 13.70 -4.89
C VAL A 75 -17.95 12.25 -4.60
N ALA A 76 -18.77 11.34 -5.08
CA ALA A 76 -18.51 9.90 -5.07
C ALA A 76 -18.27 9.42 -6.50
N MET A 77 -17.19 8.70 -6.73
CA MET A 77 -16.83 8.14 -8.03
C MET A 77 -16.73 6.62 -7.96
N SER A 78 -17.52 5.94 -8.78
CA SER A 78 -17.37 4.49 -8.99
C SER A 78 -16.03 4.19 -9.66
N HIS A 79 -15.42 3.06 -9.31
CA HIS A 79 -14.17 2.54 -9.88
C HIS A 79 -14.15 2.62 -11.43
N LYS A 80 -15.27 2.33 -12.08
CA LYS A 80 -15.40 2.35 -13.55
C LYS A 80 -15.21 3.74 -14.16
N ASN A 81 -15.44 4.80 -13.39
CA ASN A 81 -15.41 6.19 -13.84
C ASN A 81 -14.16 6.94 -13.36
N CYS A 82 -13.31 6.28 -12.55
CA CYS A 82 -12.10 6.90 -12.01
C CYS A 82 -10.98 6.98 -13.04
N ASP A 83 -10.34 8.15 -13.16
CA ASP A 83 -9.00 8.23 -13.72
C ASP A 83 -7.98 7.87 -12.62
N PHE A 84 -7.38 6.70 -12.75
CA PHE A 84 -6.43 6.21 -11.76
C PHE A 84 -5.01 6.78 -11.89
N VAL A 85 -4.70 7.48 -12.97
CA VAL A 85 -3.36 8.07 -13.13
C VAL A 85 -3.11 9.14 -12.08
N PRO A 86 -3.95 10.19 -11.94
CA PRO A 86 -3.80 11.17 -10.86
C PRO A 86 -3.99 10.56 -9.47
N LEU A 87 -4.91 9.59 -9.29
CA LEU A 87 -5.13 8.94 -8.01
C LEU A 87 -3.89 8.20 -7.50
N ARG A 88 -3.21 7.44 -8.37
CA ARG A 88 -1.95 6.76 -8.02
C ARG A 88 -0.78 7.71 -7.84
N ARG A 89 -0.85 8.92 -8.40
CA ARG A 89 0.20 9.92 -8.24
C ARG A 89 0.06 10.69 -6.92
N GLU A 90 -1.18 11.00 -6.49
CA GLU A 90 -1.42 11.99 -5.43
C GLU A 90 -2.31 11.50 -4.27
N SER A 91 -3.06 10.40 -4.44
CA SER A 91 -4.05 9.97 -3.44
C SER A 91 -3.83 8.55 -2.91
N ILE A 92 -3.23 7.65 -3.69
CA ILE A 92 -3.05 6.25 -3.29
C ILE A 92 -1.59 5.83 -3.47
N ALA A 93 -0.85 5.71 -2.37
CA ALA A 93 0.49 5.14 -2.37
C ALA A 93 0.41 3.63 -2.19
N VAL A 94 1.22 2.88 -2.96
CA VAL A 94 1.19 1.41 -2.91
C VAL A 94 2.60 0.85 -2.85
N MET A 95 2.81 -0.09 -1.93
CA MET A 95 3.92 -1.03 -1.94
C MET A 95 3.36 -2.42 -2.25
N PHE A 96 3.70 -2.97 -3.41
CA PHE A 96 3.29 -4.30 -3.83
C PHE A 96 4.21 -5.38 -3.28
N GLN A 97 3.73 -6.61 -3.14
CA GLN A 97 4.50 -7.77 -2.70
C GLN A 97 5.72 -8.03 -3.61
N ASP A 98 5.60 -7.84 -4.93
CA ASP A 98 6.68 -7.97 -5.91
C ASP A 98 7.54 -6.70 -6.04
N LEU A 99 7.38 -5.75 -5.12
CA LEU A 99 8.12 -4.51 -4.94
C LEU A 99 8.12 -3.54 -6.13
N LYS A 100 8.00 -4.01 -7.36
CA LYS A 100 8.01 -3.21 -8.61
C LYS A 100 9.15 -2.18 -8.67
N LEU A 101 10.33 -2.55 -8.19
CA LEU A 101 11.54 -1.73 -8.31
C LEU A 101 12.13 -1.87 -9.72
N PHE A 102 12.86 -0.84 -10.14
CA PHE A 102 13.69 -0.88 -11.35
C PHE A 102 15.06 -1.45 -10.97
N PRO A 103 15.40 -2.67 -11.43
CA PRO A 103 16.59 -3.40 -10.95
C PRO A 103 17.91 -2.67 -11.21
N GLU A 104 18.00 -1.94 -12.32
CA GLU A 104 19.19 -1.22 -12.78
C GLU A 104 19.40 0.11 -12.05
N LEU A 105 18.33 0.68 -11.50
CA LEU A 105 18.42 1.93 -10.74
C LEU A 105 18.93 1.70 -9.32
N THR A 106 19.64 2.67 -8.79
CA THR A 106 20.12 2.64 -7.41
C THR A 106 18.96 2.71 -6.41
N ALA A 107 19.23 2.38 -5.15
CA ALA A 107 18.25 2.48 -4.08
C ALA A 107 17.63 3.88 -4.03
N ILE A 108 18.46 4.93 -4.04
CA ILE A 108 17.97 6.30 -3.99
C ILE A 108 17.21 6.70 -5.26
N ASP A 109 17.68 6.31 -6.45
CA ASP A 109 17.02 6.67 -7.71
C ASP A 109 15.63 6.06 -7.82
N ASN A 110 15.45 4.80 -7.38
CA ASN A 110 14.13 4.16 -7.32
C ASN A 110 13.13 4.98 -6.50
N VAL A 111 13.57 5.55 -5.39
CA VAL A 111 12.71 6.39 -4.54
C VAL A 111 12.49 7.76 -5.17
N MET A 112 13.54 8.37 -5.70
CA MET A 112 13.51 9.69 -6.33
C MET A 112 12.55 9.77 -7.54
N LEU A 113 12.26 8.66 -8.23
CA LEU A 113 11.25 8.63 -9.29
C LEU A 113 9.90 9.17 -8.83
N LYS A 114 9.45 8.79 -7.64
CA LYS A 114 8.17 9.26 -7.08
C LYS A 114 8.26 10.70 -6.57
N SER A 115 9.33 11.02 -5.88
CA SER A 115 9.56 12.38 -5.37
C SER A 115 9.61 13.41 -6.50
N ARG A 116 10.33 13.14 -7.59
CA ARG A 116 10.45 14.07 -8.74
C ARG A 116 9.10 14.31 -9.43
N LEU A 117 8.18 13.34 -9.44
CA LEU A 117 6.85 13.51 -10.05
C LEU A 117 5.94 14.43 -9.25
N THR A 118 6.15 14.55 -7.94
CA THR A 118 5.20 15.21 -7.04
C THR A 118 5.79 16.36 -6.24
N GLY A 119 7.12 16.40 -6.09
CA GLY A 119 7.81 17.38 -5.24
C GLY A 119 7.52 17.22 -3.74
N TYR A 120 6.86 16.12 -3.35
CA TYR A 120 6.37 15.94 -1.99
C TYR A 120 7.47 15.73 -0.94
N THR A 121 8.48 14.91 -1.27
CA THR A 121 9.58 14.57 -0.36
C THR A 121 10.90 15.03 -0.94
N THR A 122 11.74 15.67 -0.13
CA THR A 122 13.07 16.10 -0.52
C THR A 122 14.06 14.91 -0.57
N GLU A 123 15.14 15.07 -1.34
CA GLU A 123 16.22 14.08 -1.39
C GLU A 123 16.83 13.82 -0.01
N LYS A 124 16.92 14.87 0.83
CA LYS A 124 17.42 14.74 2.21
C LYS A 124 16.54 13.84 3.04
N GLU A 125 15.22 14.07 3.04
CA GLU A 125 14.26 13.23 3.78
C GLU A 125 14.28 11.78 3.29
N ILE A 126 14.44 11.55 1.98
CA ILE A 126 14.58 10.22 1.40
C ILE A 126 15.86 9.53 1.94
N LYS A 127 16.99 10.23 1.92
CA LYS A 127 18.25 9.70 2.46
C LYS A 127 18.11 9.38 3.95
N ASP A 128 17.49 10.26 4.72
CA ASP A 128 17.28 10.06 6.16
C ASP A 128 16.43 8.80 6.43
N MET A 129 15.34 8.57 5.69
CA MET A 129 14.55 7.34 5.81
C MET A 129 15.34 6.09 5.43
N LEU A 130 16.11 6.13 4.34
CA LEU A 130 16.94 5.00 3.91
C LEU A 130 18.05 4.69 4.93
N ILE A 131 18.68 5.71 5.50
CA ILE A 131 19.70 5.56 6.56
C ILE A 131 19.07 4.94 7.83
N ARG A 132 17.92 5.43 8.29
CA ARG A 132 17.18 4.86 9.42
C ARG A 132 16.91 3.36 9.22
N LEU A 133 16.65 2.95 7.99
CA LEU A 133 16.41 1.56 7.59
C LEU A 133 17.70 0.77 7.29
N GLY A 134 18.88 1.27 7.70
CA GLY A 134 20.16 0.58 7.55
C GLY A 134 20.65 0.46 6.10
N LEU A 135 20.27 1.40 5.23
CA LEU A 135 20.68 1.42 3.82
C LEU A 135 21.65 2.58 3.50
N GLY A 136 22.24 3.22 4.53
CA GLY A 136 23.10 4.39 4.32
C GLY A 136 24.30 4.15 3.43
N ASP A 137 24.94 2.99 3.52
CA ASP A 137 26.06 2.54 2.69
C ASP A 137 25.61 1.92 1.34
N ARG A 138 24.32 1.85 1.08
CA ARG A 138 23.70 1.20 -0.08
C ARG A 138 22.94 2.17 -1.00
N LEU A 139 22.92 3.46 -0.70
CA LEU A 139 22.14 4.46 -1.45
C LEU A 139 22.43 4.43 -2.95
N GLY A 140 23.72 4.34 -3.34
CA GLY A 140 24.17 4.27 -4.73
C GLY A 140 24.27 2.86 -5.32
N VAL A 141 23.79 1.83 -4.61
CA VAL A 141 23.85 0.45 -5.10
C VAL A 141 22.62 0.14 -5.94
N PRO A 142 22.76 -0.42 -7.17
CA PRO A 142 21.63 -0.87 -7.97
C PRO A 142 20.77 -1.90 -7.22
N CYS A 143 19.45 -1.81 -7.37
CA CYS A 143 18.51 -2.66 -6.63
C CYS A 143 18.71 -4.14 -6.91
N CYS A 144 19.13 -4.54 -8.11
CA CYS A 144 19.46 -5.94 -8.43
C CYS A 144 20.60 -6.53 -7.59
N ARG A 145 21.42 -5.71 -6.94
CA ARG A 145 22.52 -6.13 -6.05
C ARG A 145 22.16 -6.10 -4.56
N LEU A 146 20.93 -5.71 -4.25
CA LEU A 146 20.42 -5.69 -2.89
C LEU A 146 19.74 -7.02 -2.54
N SER A 147 19.81 -7.44 -1.27
CA SER A 147 18.99 -8.55 -0.78
C SER A 147 17.50 -8.20 -0.88
N PHE A 148 16.62 -9.20 -0.89
CA PHE A 148 15.20 -8.99 -0.98
C PHE A 148 14.68 -8.09 0.16
N GLY A 149 15.13 -8.30 1.40
CA GLY A 149 14.76 -7.43 2.53
C GLY A 149 15.30 -5.99 2.40
N GLN A 150 16.45 -5.78 1.73
CA GLN A 150 16.94 -4.44 1.40
C GLN A 150 16.07 -3.79 0.33
N GLN A 151 15.71 -4.53 -0.72
CA GLN A 151 14.77 -4.07 -1.75
C GLN A 151 13.40 -3.72 -1.16
N GLN A 152 12.91 -4.53 -0.22
CA GLN A 152 11.64 -4.31 0.47
C GLN A 152 11.64 -2.95 1.21
N ARG A 153 12.73 -2.63 1.91
CA ARG A 153 12.91 -1.32 2.57
C ARG A 153 12.97 -0.16 1.57
N VAL A 154 13.62 -0.33 0.42
CA VAL A 154 13.61 0.68 -0.67
C VAL A 154 12.20 0.90 -1.21
N ALA A 155 11.45 -0.18 -1.49
CA ALA A 155 10.07 -0.10 -1.98
C ALA A 155 9.13 0.58 -0.96
N PHE A 156 9.33 0.32 0.33
CA PHE A 156 8.61 1.00 1.39
C PHE A 156 8.89 2.52 1.38
N VAL A 157 10.16 2.94 1.39
CA VAL A 157 10.51 4.38 1.34
C VAL A 157 9.96 5.03 0.08
N ARG A 158 9.95 4.32 -1.06
CA ARG A 158 9.34 4.84 -2.28
C ARG A 158 7.83 5.07 -2.12
N ALA A 159 7.10 4.19 -1.43
CA ALA A 159 5.69 4.41 -1.14
C ALA A 159 5.47 5.59 -0.18
N MET A 160 6.39 5.81 0.79
CA MET A 160 6.35 6.95 1.71
C MET A 160 6.68 8.29 1.05
N SER A 161 7.30 8.29 -0.14
CA SER A 161 7.86 9.48 -0.78
C SER A 161 6.93 10.19 -1.77
N GLN A 162 5.62 9.89 -1.76
CA GLN A 162 4.61 10.58 -2.56
C GLN A 162 3.47 11.10 -1.67
N PRO A 163 2.74 12.16 -2.07
CA PRO A 163 1.52 12.56 -1.37
C PRO A 163 0.47 11.45 -1.52
N CYS A 164 -0.34 11.25 -0.49
CA CYS A 164 -1.45 10.29 -0.57
C CYS A 164 -2.48 10.52 0.52
N ASP A 165 -3.70 10.07 0.26
CA ASP A 165 -4.78 9.97 1.24
C ASP A 165 -4.79 8.57 1.87
N PHE A 166 -4.36 7.55 1.11
CA PHE A 166 -4.25 6.17 1.54
C PHE A 166 -2.88 5.56 1.19
N ILE A 167 -2.34 4.79 2.13
CA ILE A 167 -1.14 3.98 1.96
C ILE A 167 -1.56 2.51 2.02
N LEU A 168 -1.28 1.77 0.95
CA LEU A 168 -1.52 0.35 0.83
C LEU A 168 -0.18 -0.39 0.84
N LEU A 169 0.00 -1.28 1.82
CA LEU A 169 1.22 -2.08 1.98
C LEU A 169 0.89 -3.56 1.87
N ASP A 170 1.35 -4.21 0.80
CA ASP A 170 1.13 -5.64 0.56
C ASP A 170 2.31 -6.46 1.09
N GLU A 171 2.11 -7.14 2.22
CA GLU A 171 3.09 -7.95 2.93
C GLU A 171 4.42 -7.22 3.24
N PRO A 172 4.37 -6.02 3.85
CA PRO A 172 5.52 -5.13 3.92
C PRO A 172 6.70 -5.67 4.75
N VAL A 173 6.49 -6.68 5.61
CA VAL A 173 7.51 -7.16 6.56
C VAL A 173 7.82 -8.64 6.46
N SER A 174 7.38 -9.32 5.39
CA SER A 174 7.49 -10.77 5.24
C SER A 174 8.93 -11.32 5.25
N HIS A 175 9.93 -10.49 4.93
CA HIS A 175 11.34 -10.87 4.84
C HIS A 175 12.25 -9.96 5.68
N LEU A 176 11.71 -9.36 6.73
CA LEU A 176 12.42 -8.43 7.60
C LEU A 176 12.57 -9.00 9.01
N ASP A 177 13.68 -8.63 9.65
CA ASP A 177 13.86 -8.81 11.08
C ASP A 177 12.98 -7.84 11.88
N VAL A 178 12.85 -8.11 13.18
CA VAL A 178 12.00 -7.33 14.10
C VAL A 178 12.44 -5.87 14.19
N VAL A 179 13.75 -5.60 14.12
CA VAL A 179 14.29 -4.23 14.23
C VAL A 179 13.87 -3.39 13.03
N ASN A 180 14.11 -3.90 11.81
CA ASN A 180 13.72 -3.19 10.59
C ASN A 180 12.20 -3.06 10.46
N SER A 181 11.43 -4.09 10.86
CA SER A 181 9.97 -4.01 10.93
C SER A 181 9.49 -2.91 11.89
N GLY A 182 10.14 -2.76 13.06
CA GLY A 182 9.87 -1.70 14.03
C GLY A 182 10.12 -0.31 13.45
N ILE A 183 11.27 -0.09 12.79
CA ILE A 183 11.61 1.18 12.16
C ILE A 183 10.62 1.55 11.04
N MET A 184 10.20 0.58 10.23
CA MET A 184 9.17 0.81 9.21
C MET A 184 7.84 1.22 9.83
N SER A 185 7.47 0.58 10.95
CA SER A 185 6.26 0.93 11.71
C SER A 185 6.30 2.36 12.25
N ASP A 186 7.46 2.79 12.75
CA ASP A 186 7.66 4.15 13.26
C ASP A 186 7.54 5.19 12.13
N ILE A 187 8.19 4.96 10.99
CA ILE A 187 8.09 5.84 9.81
C ILE A 187 6.64 5.93 9.33
N LEU A 188 5.91 4.81 9.29
CA LEU A 188 4.50 4.79 8.90
C LEU A 188 3.62 5.55 9.89
N ARG A 189 3.88 5.41 11.18
CA ARG A 189 3.17 6.14 12.25
C ARG A 189 3.41 7.65 12.17
N GLU A 190 4.68 8.06 11.99
CA GLU A 190 5.05 9.46 11.76
C GLU A 190 4.29 10.04 10.55
N ARG A 191 4.20 9.26 9.47
CA ARG A 191 3.48 9.64 8.26
C ARG A 191 1.98 9.78 8.51
N GLN A 192 1.36 8.83 9.20
CA GLN A 192 -0.07 8.88 9.51
C GLN A 192 -0.39 10.07 10.43
N GLN A 193 0.43 10.34 11.44
CA GLN A 193 0.25 11.49 12.34
C GLN A 193 0.41 12.83 11.62
N LYS A 194 1.37 12.94 10.70
CA LYS A 194 1.64 14.18 9.96
C LYS A 194 0.53 14.53 8.97
N ASP A 195 0.04 13.55 8.21
CA ASP A 195 -0.80 13.81 7.03
C ASP A 195 -2.22 13.24 7.15
N GLY A 196 -2.52 12.52 8.24
CA GLY A 196 -3.82 11.91 8.47
C GLY A 196 -4.18 10.84 7.44
N VAL A 197 -3.19 10.12 6.89
CA VAL A 197 -3.42 9.10 5.86
C VAL A 197 -4.16 7.88 6.40
N GLY A 198 -5.01 7.27 5.59
CA GLY A 198 -5.54 5.94 5.84
C GLY A 198 -4.47 4.89 5.56
N VAL A 199 -4.32 3.91 6.44
CA VAL A 199 -3.33 2.83 6.31
C VAL A 199 -4.03 1.50 6.11
N ILE A 200 -3.67 0.77 5.05
CA ILE A 200 -4.18 -0.57 4.78
C ILE A 200 -2.97 -1.50 4.59
N VAL A 201 -2.83 -2.46 5.49
CA VAL A 201 -1.75 -3.46 5.42
C VAL A 201 -2.37 -4.83 5.15
N THR A 202 -1.81 -5.58 4.20
CA THR A 202 -2.18 -6.98 4.00
C THR A 202 -1.11 -7.90 4.59
N SER A 203 -1.51 -9.06 5.11
CA SER A 203 -0.59 -10.03 5.71
C SER A 203 -1.04 -11.48 5.51
N ILE A 204 -0.06 -12.40 5.39
CA ILE A 204 -0.26 -13.87 5.44
C ILE A 204 0.28 -14.42 6.78
N GLY A 205 0.05 -13.71 7.90
CA GLY A 205 0.48 -14.15 9.23
C GLY A 205 1.67 -13.42 9.83
N TYR A 206 2.47 -12.69 9.04
CA TYR A 206 3.52 -11.79 9.55
C TYR A 206 2.94 -10.39 9.73
N ARG A 207 2.53 -10.07 10.96
CA ARG A 207 1.97 -8.75 11.27
C ARG A 207 3.10 -7.73 11.45
N MET A 208 2.96 -6.59 10.81
CA MET A 208 3.75 -5.41 11.10
C MET A 208 3.47 -4.93 12.54
N LEU A 209 4.47 -4.45 13.26
CA LEU A 209 4.34 -3.91 14.64
C LEU A 209 3.63 -2.55 14.60
N TYR A 210 2.35 -2.56 14.30
CA TYR A 210 1.51 -1.39 14.10
C TYR A 210 0.17 -1.56 14.79
N GLU A 211 -0.41 -0.47 15.29
CA GLU A 211 -1.75 -0.49 15.89
C GLU A 211 -2.80 -0.33 14.80
N TYR A 212 -3.74 -1.27 14.75
CA TYR A 212 -4.81 -1.27 13.76
C TYR A 212 -6.15 -0.95 14.40
N ASP A 213 -6.88 0.02 13.84
CA ASP A 213 -8.27 0.30 14.26
C ASP A 213 -9.19 -0.90 13.96
N LYS A 214 -8.90 -1.64 12.90
CA LYS A 214 -9.69 -2.83 12.51
C LYS A 214 -8.83 -3.91 11.86
N ILE A 215 -9.09 -5.14 12.26
CA ILE A 215 -8.52 -6.35 11.64
C ILE A 215 -9.64 -7.09 10.93
N MET A 216 -9.42 -7.47 9.68
CA MET A 216 -10.41 -8.13 8.83
C MET A 216 -9.79 -9.30 8.08
N ASN A 217 -10.57 -10.38 7.91
CA ASN A 217 -10.19 -11.53 7.09
C ASN A 217 -10.69 -11.34 5.65
N LEU A 218 -9.87 -11.79 4.70
CA LEU A 218 -10.20 -11.79 3.27
C LEU A 218 -10.71 -13.14 2.84
#